data_cb3c1dc48a9805366e47fda5d3c16b52
#
_entry.id   cb3c1dc48a9805366e47fda5d3c16b52
#
_cell.length_a   1.000
_cell.length_b   1.000
_cell.length_c   1.000
_cell.angle_alpha   90.00
_cell.angle_beta   90.00
_cell.angle_gamma   90.00
#
_symmetry.space_group_name_H-M   'P 1'
#
loop_
_entity.id
_entity.type
_entity.pdbx_description
1 polymer ?
#
loop_
_entity_poly.entity_id
_entity_poly.type
_entity_poly.pdbx_seq_one_letter_code
_entity_poly.pdbx_strand_id
1 'polypeptide(L)'
;HLDEPLCIMLDELTKGSPAVKNMLHPLLTTPRRIGGITLHPDSVVITAGNLTTDAVGDTMASHTRNRLTVLNVRKPTHEEWIKWGMDKIAPTVLAWVNEFPHVLASYRDPSQSDNQYIYNPKFSQRSFVSPRSLELASNIVKNKDKFTPLAMLSALEGTIGASGARDLVSFIDIADSLPRWADIIEKPSEANVPANPAALCILAFSAVQRVERDTIGKWFDYMKRAPKELQSVFCLTASKNEDKKRILFSSQSFVAWARENQYLF
;
A
#
# COMPACT_ATOMS: atom_id res chain seq x y z
N HIS A 1 14.27 -29.50 -18.66
CA HIS A 1 14.04 -28.11 -18.17
C HIS A 1 14.76 -27.03 -18.99
N LEU A 2 15.62 -27.43 -19.90
CA LEU A 2 16.37 -26.49 -20.76
C LEU A 2 15.71 -26.31 -22.13
N ASP A 3 14.71 -27.10 -22.43
CA ASP A 3 13.91 -27.03 -23.66
C ASP A 3 12.71 -26.05 -23.52
N GLU A 4 12.47 -25.55 -22.32
CA GLU A 4 11.40 -24.60 -22.04
C GLU A 4 11.97 -23.23 -21.66
N PRO A 5 11.29 -22.11 -22.05
CA PRO A 5 11.70 -20.78 -21.68
C PRO A 5 11.52 -20.52 -20.17
N LEU A 6 12.52 -19.89 -19.55
CA LEU A 6 12.55 -19.55 -18.13
C LEU A 6 12.50 -18.05 -17.92
N CYS A 7 11.79 -17.63 -16.88
CA CYS A 7 11.93 -16.30 -16.32
C CYS A 7 12.79 -16.35 -15.06
N ILE A 8 13.99 -15.80 -15.12
CA ILE A 8 14.96 -15.83 -14.02
C ILE A 8 14.98 -14.44 -13.36
N MET A 9 14.70 -14.39 -12.05
CA MET A 9 14.81 -13.19 -11.24
C MET A 9 16.10 -13.23 -10.42
N LEU A 10 16.96 -12.21 -10.61
CA LEU A 10 18.15 -11.96 -9.79
C LEU A 10 17.88 -10.77 -8.87
N ASP A 11 17.48 -11.06 -7.66
CA ASP A 11 17.23 -10.01 -6.66
C ASP A 11 18.53 -9.51 -6.06
N GLU A 12 18.59 -8.20 -5.78
CA GLU A 12 19.73 -7.49 -5.18
C GLU A 12 21.07 -7.72 -5.92
N LEU A 13 21.04 -7.83 -7.24
CA LEU A 13 22.27 -8.04 -8.04
C LEU A 13 23.37 -7.03 -7.73
N THR A 14 23.01 -5.80 -7.40
CA THR A 14 23.96 -4.73 -7.04
C THR A 14 24.76 -5.02 -5.77
N LYS A 15 24.23 -5.85 -4.84
CA LYS A 15 24.90 -6.27 -3.60
C LYS A 15 25.82 -7.47 -3.78
N GLY A 16 25.75 -8.17 -4.90
CA GLY A 16 26.62 -9.32 -5.18
C GLY A 16 28.09 -8.90 -5.19
N SER A 17 28.99 -9.77 -4.70
CA SER A 17 30.43 -9.54 -4.83
C SER A 17 30.83 -9.47 -6.33
N PRO A 18 31.97 -8.84 -6.66
CA PRO A 18 32.46 -8.82 -8.04
C PRO A 18 32.56 -10.21 -8.67
N ALA A 19 32.97 -11.22 -7.90
CA ALA A 19 33.04 -12.62 -8.36
C ALA A 19 31.66 -13.17 -8.75
N VAL A 20 30.63 -12.94 -7.92
CA VAL A 20 29.25 -13.36 -8.21
C VAL A 20 28.71 -12.62 -9.43
N LYS A 21 28.90 -11.30 -9.51
CA LYS A 21 28.49 -10.50 -10.67
C LYS A 21 29.12 -11.04 -11.97
N ASN A 22 30.40 -11.38 -11.94
CA ASN A 22 31.11 -11.95 -13.09
C ASN A 22 30.57 -13.33 -13.47
N MET A 23 30.25 -14.18 -12.51
CA MET A 23 29.63 -15.49 -12.77
C MET A 23 28.24 -15.38 -13.43
N LEU A 24 27.47 -14.35 -13.08
CA LEU A 24 26.14 -14.14 -13.62
C LEU A 24 26.15 -13.37 -14.96
N HIS A 25 27.28 -12.82 -15.35
CA HIS A 25 27.41 -12.03 -16.57
C HIS A 25 26.98 -12.77 -17.85
N PRO A 26 27.27 -14.08 -18.05
CA PRO A 26 26.80 -14.85 -19.19
C PRO A 26 25.27 -14.99 -19.28
N LEU A 27 24.53 -14.81 -18.17
CA LEU A 27 23.06 -14.78 -18.21
C LEU A 27 22.51 -13.50 -18.84
N LEU A 28 23.28 -12.43 -18.84
CA LEU A 28 22.89 -11.12 -19.37
C LEU A 28 23.21 -10.95 -20.85
N THR A 29 23.82 -11.94 -21.50
CA THR A 29 24.20 -11.92 -22.90
C THR A 29 23.58 -13.10 -23.66
N THR A 30 23.33 -12.88 -24.95
CA THR A 30 22.83 -13.95 -25.83
C THR A 30 24.01 -14.72 -26.49
N PRO A 31 24.01 -16.05 -26.50
CA PRO A 31 23.07 -16.97 -25.85
C PRO A 31 23.25 -16.96 -24.32
N ARG A 32 22.14 -16.93 -23.57
CA ARG A 32 22.16 -16.92 -22.10
C ARG A 32 22.67 -18.21 -21.53
N ARG A 33 23.63 -18.15 -20.61
CA ARG A 33 24.27 -19.33 -20.01
C ARG A 33 24.44 -19.17 -18.50
N ILE A 34 24.38 -20.31 -17.81
CA ILE A 34 24.78 -20.41 -16.41
C ILE A 34 25.65 -21.65 -16.24
N GLY A 35 26.92 -21.46 -15.87
CA GLY A 35 27.89 -22.55 -15.92
C GLY A 35 28.00 -23.12 -17.32
N GLY A 36 27.91 -24.44 -17.43
CA GLY A 36 27.92 -25.17 -18.72
C GLY A 36 26.56 -25.28 -19.43
N ILE A 37 25.51 -24.68 -18.86
CA ILE A 37 24.13 -24.84 -19.33
C ILE A 37 23.72 -23.62 -20.15
N THR A 38 23.23 -23.84 -21.38
CA THR A 38 22.63 -22.81 -22.23
C THR A 38 21.11 -22.82 -21.99
N LEU A 39 20.54 -21.64 -21.76
CA LEU A 39 19.09 -21.48 -21.57
C LEU A 39 18.36 -21.46 -22.92
N HIS A 40 17.06 -21.76 -22.88
CA HIS A 40 16.18 -21.57 -24.03
C HIS A 40 16.28 -20.14 -24.57
N PRO A 41 16.26 -19.89 -25.89
CA PRO A 41 16.40 -18.55 -26.48
C PRO A 41 15.41 -17.53 -25.96
N ASP A 42 14.17 -17.95 -25.69
CA ASP A 42 13.08 -17.09 -25.21
C ASP A 42 13.12 -16.89 -23.69
N SER A 43 14.14 -17.41 -22.99
CA SER A 43 14.29 -17.16 -21.55
C SER A 43 14.58 -15.68 -21.27
N VAL A 44 13.96 -15.15 -20.22
CA VAL A 44 14.10 -13.75 -19.78
C VAL A 44 14.82 -13.71 -18.46
N VAL A 45 15.74 -12.75 -18.31
CA VAL A 45 16.42 -12.46 -17.05
C VAL A 45 16.01 -11.06 -16.59
N ILE A 46 15.44 -10.99 -15.39
CA ILE A 46 15.06 -9.75 -14.72
C ILE A 46 15.99 -9.57 -13.52
N THR A 47 16.51 -8.37 -13.33
CA THR A 47 17.34 -8.07 -12.18
C THR A 47 16.74 -6.92 -11.37
N ALA A 48 16.85 -6.98 -10.05
CA ALA A 48 16.55 -5.87 -9.16
C ALA A 48 17.81 -5.43 -8.41
N GLY A 49 17.83 -4.18 -8.01
CA GLY A 49 18.93 -3.62 -7.24
C GLY A 49 18.61 -2.22 -6.75
N ASN A 50 19.27 -1.81 -5.67
CA ASN A 50 19.13 -0.47 -5.12
C ASN A 50 19.97 0.53 -5.93
N LEU A 51 19.53 1.77 -5.93
CA LEU A 51 20.32 2.86 -6.51
C LEU A 51 21.49 3.20 -5.59
N THR A 52 22.61 3.61 -6.17
CA THR A 52 23.81 4.04 -5.43
C THR A 52 23.53 5.23 -4.49
N THR A 53 22.54 6.05 -4.82
CA THR A 53 22.06 7.17 -3.99
C THR A 53 21.40 6.72 -2.70
N ASP A 54 21.01 5.45 -2.57
CA ASP A 54 20.40 4.91 -1.35
C ASP A 54 21.44 4.45 -0.31
N ALA A 55 22.72 4.80 -0.50
CA ALA A 55 23.86 4.39 0.32
C ALA A 55 24.01 2.85 0.47
N VAL A 56 23.29 2.09 -0.35
CA VAL A 56 23.23 0.63 -0.29
C VAL A 56 23.45 0.10 -1.70
N GLY A 57 24.66 -0.23 -2.05
CA GLY A 57 24.94 -0.90 -3.32
C GLY A 57 26.16 -0.36 -4.04
N ASP A 58 26.86 -1.28 -4.65
CA ASP A 58 27.99 -0.98 -5.52
C ASP A 58 27.50 -0.54 -6.91
N THR A 59 28.24 0.34 -7.56
CA THR A 59 27.94 0.76 -8.93
C THR A 59 28.05 -0.44 -9.86
N MET A 60 26.99 -0.69 -10.61
CA MET A 60 27.08 -1.67 -11.68
C MET A 60 28.07 -1.19 -12.74
N ALA A 61 29.03 -2.03 -13.10
CA ALA A 61 30.03 -1.72 -14.10
C ALA A 61 29.39 -1.33 -15.45
N SER A 62 29.98 -0.40 -16.17
CA SER A 62 29.44 0.14 -17.42
C SER A 62 29.13 -0.94 -18.45
N HIS A 63 30.00 -1.94 -18.57
CA HIS A 63 29.83 -3.06 -19.48
C HIS A 63 28.62 -3.96 -19.13
N THR A 64 28.25 -4.07 -17.85
CA THR A 64 27.05 -4.78 -17.40
C THR A 64 25.80 -3.96 -17.68
N ARG A 65 25.82 -2.65 -17.39
CA ARG A 65 24.70 -1.74 -17.69
C ARG A 65 24.34 -1.69 -19.16
N ASN A 66 25.34 -1.76 -20.05
CA ASN A 66 25.13 -1.75 -21.50
C ASN A 66 24.40 -3.01 -22.04
N ARG A 67 24.23 -4.03 -21.21
CA ARG A 67 23.51 -5.28 -21.54
C ARG A 67 22.11 -5.36 -20.95
N LEU A 68 21.70 -4.35 -20.22
CA LEU A 68 20.42 -4.30 -19.49
C LEU A 68 19.60 -3.09 -19.93
N THR A 69 18.31 -3.27 -20.01
CA THR A 69 17.38 -2.14 -20.01
C THR A 69 17.11 -1.75 -18.56
N VAL A 70 17.61 -0.57 -18.16
CA VAL A 70 17.48 -0.09 -16.78
C VAL A 70 16.19 0.71 -16.63
N LEU A 71 15.32 0.25 -15.76
CA LEU A 71 14.07 0.93 -15.38
C LEU A 71 14.19 1.47 -13.96
N ASN A 72 14.00 2.78 -13.80
CA ASN A 72 13.94 3.40 -12.48
C ASN A 72 12.53 3.32 -11.94
N VAL A 73 12.36 2.49 -10.90
CA VAL A 73 11.07 2.33 -10.21
C VAL A 73 11.00 3.34 -9.07
N ARG A 74 10.00 4.23 -9.11
CA ARG A 74 9.75 5.18 -8.00
C ARG A 74 8.94 4.54 -6.90
N LYS A 75 9.00 5.12 -5.71
CA LYS A 75 8.07 4.82 -4.61
C LYS A 75 6.64 5.18 -5.06
N PRO A 76 5.60 4.38 -4.72
CA PRO A 76 4.22 4.74 -5.03
C PRO A 76 3.81 6.01 -4.28
N THR A 77 2.89 6.77 -4.85
CA THR A 77 2.17 7.82 -4.12
C THR A 77 1.24 7.18 -3.08
N HIS A 78 0.77 7.97 -2.11
CA HIS A 78 -0.19 7.46 -1.13
C HIS A 78 -1.48 6.96 -1.80
N GLU A 79 -1.96 7.63 -2.84
CA GLU A 79 -3.16 7.23 -3.59
C GLU A 79 -2.97 5.91 -4.33
N GLU A 80 -1.83 5.72 -4.99
CA GLU A 80 -1.49 4.48 -5.67
C GLU A 80 -1.37 3.31 -4.68
N TRP A 81 -0.76 3.58 -3.51
CA TRP A 81 -0.62 2.58 -2.46
C TRP A 81 -1.97 2.22 -1.84
N ILE A 82 -2.84 3.20 -1.56
CA ILE A 82 -4.20 2.98 -1.07
C ILE A 82 -5.00 2.15 -2.08
N LYS A 83 -4.94 2.52 -3.38
CA LYS A 83 -5.62 1.77 -4.44
C LYS A 83 -5.16 0.30 -4.49
N TRP A 84 -3.86 0.06 -4.41
CA TRP A 84 -3.29 -1.29 -4.37
C TRP A 84 -3.69 -2.06 -3.11
N GLY A 85 -3.73 -1.36 -1.97
CA GLY A 85 -3.97 -1.93 -0.65
C GLY A 85 -5.45 -2.14 -0.31
N MET A 86 -6.39 -1.67 -1.13
CA MET A 86 -7.81 -1.57 -0.79
C MET A 86 -8.41 -2.88 -0.25
N ASP A 87 -8.08 -4.02 -0.85
CA ASP A 87 -8.61 -5.32 -0.45
C ASP A 87 -7.68 -6.10 0.51
N LYS A 88 -6.48 -5.56 0.80
CA LYS A 88 -5.42 -6.26 1.54
C LYS A 88 -5.06 -5.60 2.87
N ILE A 89 -5.18 -4.28 2.94
CA ILE A 89 -4.71 -3.47 4.07
C ILE A 89 -5.88 -3.18 5.02
N ALA A 90 -5.60 -3.13 6.31
CA ALA A 90 -6.61 -2.77 7.30
C ALA A 90 -7.16 -1.35 7.04
N PRO A 91 -8.49 -1.13 7.11
CA PRO A 91 -9.11 0.18 6.87
C PRO A 91 -8.51 1.31 7.71
N THR A 92 -8.14 1.02 8.95
CA THR A 92 -7.49 1.95 9.87
C THR A 92 -6.14 2.46 9.32
N VAL A 93 -5.33 1.56 8.74
CA VAL A 93 -4.03 1.93 8.14
C VAL A 93 -4.23 2.71 6.85
N LEU A 94 -5.23 2.35 6.03
CA LEU A 94 -5.58 3.11 4.82
C LEU A 94 -6.02 4.52 5.16
N ALA A 95 -6.86 4.69 6.19
CA ALA A 95 -7.33 5.98 6.66
C ALA A 95 -6.18 6.84 7.20
N TRP A 96 -5.26 6.24 7.97
CA TRP A 96 -4.08 6.94 8.46
C TRP A 96 -3.19 7.45 7.32
N VAL A 97 -2.92 6.61 6.32
CA VAL A 97 -2.13 7.02 5.14
C VAL A 97 -2.84 8.08 4.31
N ASN A 98 -4.17 8.04 4.22
CA ASN A 98 -4.96 9.06 3.52
C ASN A 98 -4.90 10.42 4.23
N GLU A 99 -4.96 10.42 5.56
CA GLU A 99 -4.89 11.65 6.38
C GLU A 99 -3.47 12.23 6.43
N PHE A 100 -2.45 11.36 6.38
CA PHE A 100 -1.04 11.73 6.44
C PHE A 100 -0.26 11.28 5.20
N PRO A 101 -0.49 11.85 4.01
CA PRO A 101 0.16 11.44 2.76
C PRO A 101 1.69 11.47 2.82
N HIS A 102 2.26 12.36 3.64
CA HIS A 102 3.70 12.53 3.82
C HIS A 102 4.40 11.33 4.47
N VAL A 103 3.66 10.38 5.07
CA VAL A 103 4.25 9.13 5.58
C VAL A 103 4.80 8.25 4.46
N LEU A 104 4.36 8.46 3.22
CA LEU A 104 4.88 7.83 2.03
C LEU A 104 5.79 8.75 1.19
N ALA A 105 6.13 9.92 1.67
CA ALA A 105 7.06 10.83 0.99
C ALA A 105 8.46 10.20 0.78
N SER A 106 9.25 10.81 -0.07
CA SER A 106 10.62 10.38 -0.34
C SER A 106 11.62 11.28 0.39
N TYR A 107 12.63 10.69 1.02
CA TYR A 107 13.75 11.43 1.61
C TYR A 107 14.59 12.22 0.58
N ARG A 108 14.39 11.93 -0.71
CA ARG A 108 15.02 12.66 -1.81
C ARG A 108 14.38 14.01 -2.07
N ASP A 109 13.19 14.24 -1.53
CA ASP A 109 12.55 15.55 -1.55
C ASP A 109 13.14 16.40 -0.41
N PRO A 110 13.82 17.50 -0.71
CA PRO A 110 14.43 18.37 0.30
C PRO A 110 13.41 18.91 1.33
N SER A 111 12.14 19.06 0.94
CA SER A 111 11.06 19.50 1.84
C SER A 111 10.74 18.47 2.93
N GLN A 112 11.22 17.24 2.79
CA GLN A 112 10.98 16.14 3.70
C GLN A 112 12.18 15.84 4.63
N SER A 113 13.15 16.75 4.72
CA SER A 113 14.39 16.57 5.51
C SER A 113 14.12 16.28 6.99
N ASP A 114 13.04 16.83 7.56
CA ASP A 114 12.65 16.70 8.96
C ASP A 114 11.51 15.70 9.18
N ASN A 115 11.11 14.97 8.13
CA ASN A 115 10.04 13.99 8.21
C ASN A 115 10.48 12.77 9.01
N GLN A 116 9.91 12.62 10.23
CA GLN A 116 10.25 11.57 11.20
C GLN A 116 9.70 10.19 10.84
N TYR A 117 8.78 10.10 9.88
CA TYR A 117 8.14 8.83 9.52
C TYR A 117 8.96 8.03 8.52
N ILE A 118 9.63 8.70 7.58
CA ILE A 118 10.29 8.06 6.45
C ILE A 118 11.77 7.76 6.73
N TYR A 119 12.35 6.87 5.94
CA TYR A 119 13.79 6.65 5.95
C TYR A 119 14.55 7.95 5.66
N ASN A 120 15.54 8.25 6.50
CA ASN A 120 16.46 9.35 6.27
C ASN A 120 17.89 8.85 6.49
N PRO A 121 18.76 8.86 5.46
CA PRO A 121 20.13 8.36 5.56
C PRO A 121 21.02 9.15 6.52
N LYS A 122 20.59 10.36 6.92
CA LYS A 122 21.32 11.21 7.89
C LYS A 122 21.10 10.79 9.34
N PHE A 123 20.07 10.00 9.62
CA PHE A 123 19.71 9.59 10.96
C PHE A 123 19.76 8.07 11.10
N SER A 124 20.28 7.59 12.24
CA SER A 124 20.22 6.17 12.58
C SER A 124 18.83 5.81 13.06
N GLN A 125 17.97 5.35 12.15
CA GLN A 125 16.62 4.88 12.46
C GLN A 125 16.61 3.36 12.54
N ARG A 126 15.95 2.79 13.57
CA ARG A 126 15.74 1.34 13.66
C ARG A 126 14.65 0.87 12.72
N SER A 127 13.57 1.64 12.59
CA SER A 127 12.41 1.35 11.75
C SER A 127 11.78 2.66 11.26
N PHE A 128 11.10 2.59 10.12
CA PHE A 128 10.50 3.74 9.45
C PHE A 128 9.33 3.28 8.57
N VAL A 129 8.50 4.24 8.18
CA VAL A 129 7.35 3.99 7.30
C VAL A 129 7.82 3.78 5.86
N SER A 130 7.36 2.69 5.28
CA SER A 130 7.54 2.33 3.88
C SER A 130 6.30 1.56 3.38
N PRO A 131 6.10 1.40 2.08
CA PRO A 131 5.03 0.55 1.56
C PRO A 131 5.00 -0.85 2.19
N ARG A 132 6.17 -1.46 2.36
CA ARG A 132 6.34 -2.80 2.98
C ARG A 132 6.03 -2.79 4.47
N SER A 133 6.58 -1.82 5.22
CA SER A 133 6.34 -1.77 6.67
C SER A 133 4.89 -1.41 7.02
N LEU A 134 4.18 -0.67 6.17
CA LEU A 134 2.74 -0.43 6.32
C LEU A 134 1.91 -1.70 6.13
N GLU A 135 2.30 -2.58 5.22
CA GLU A 135 1.66 -3.89 5.06
C GLU A 135 1.88 -4.76 6.31
N LEU A 136 3.09 -4.78 6.86
CA LEU A 136 3.39 -5.46 8.12
C LEU A 136 2.60 -4.87 9.30
N ALA A 137 2.53 -3.55 9.42
CA ALA A 137 1.72 -2.86 10.43
C ALA A 137 0.24 -3.20 10.29
N SER A 138 -0.27 -3.28 9.06
CA SER A 138 -1.65 -3.73 8.80
C SER A 138 -1.91 -5.14 9.32
N ASN A 139 -0.95 -6.06 9.20
CA ASN A 139 -1.10 -7.41 9.74
C ASN A 139 -1.13 -7.42 11.27
N ILE A 140 -0.37 -6.54 11.92
CA ILE A 140 -0.45 -6.33 13.38
C ILE A 140 -1.84 -5.82 13.75
N VAL A 141 -2.33 -4.77 13.09
CA VAL A 141 -3.66 -4.18 13.33
C VAL A 141 -4.79 -5.20 13.14
N LYS A 142 -4.75 -6.03 12.10
CA LYS A 142 -5.74 -7.10 11.86
C LYS A 142 -5.77 -8.16 12.96
N ASN A 143 -4.68 -8.32 13.69
CA ASN A 143 -4.55 -9.28 14.77
C ASN A 143 -4.49 -8.62 16.15
N LYS A 144 -4.94 -7.37 16.29
CA LYS A 144 -4.81 -6.57 17.52
C LYS A 144 -5.33 -7.28 18.76
N ASP A 145 -6.39 -8.07 18.64
CA ASP A 145 -7.00 -8.80 19.76
C ASP A 145 -6.06 -9.87 20.36
N LYS A 146 -4.96 -10.20 19.68
CA LYS A 146 -3.94 -11.14 20.15
C LYS A 146 -2.81 -10.47 20.95
N PHE A 147 -2.81 -9.15 21.01
CA PHE A 147 -1.77 -8.36 21.68
C PHE A 147 -2.31 -7.66 22.91
N THR A 148 -1.48 -7.51 23.93
CA THR A 148 -1.70 -6.47 24.93
C THR A 148 -1.41 -5.09 24.31
N PRO A 149 -2.01 -3.99 24.84
CA PRO A 149 -1.74 -2.64 24.31
C PRO A 149 -0.25 -2.31 24.21
N LEU A 150 0.54 -2.67 25.22
CA LEU A 150 1.99 -2.43 25.24
C LEU A 150 2.71 -3.27 24.18
N ALA A 151 2.35 -4.54 24.02
CA ALA A 151 2.96 -5.42 23.02
C ALA A 151 2.63 -4.94 21.59
N MET A 152 1.39 -4.49 21.35
CA MET A 152 0.98 -3.92 20.07
C MET A 152 1.78 -2.64 19.75
N LEU A 153 1.86 -1.71 20.70
CA LEU A 153 2.66 -0.49 20.53
C LEU A 153 4.11 -0.83 20.19
N SER A 154 4.74 -1.72 20.96
CA SER A 154 6.14 -2.12 20.73
C SER A 154 6.35 -2.80 19.37
N ALA A 155 5.40 -3.63 18.92
CA ALA A 155 5.44 -4.27 17.61
C ALA A 155 5.32 -3.22 16.48
N LEU A 156 4.43 -2.24 16.64
CA LEU A 156 4.27 -1.14 15.68
C LEU A 156 5.51 -0.23 15.66
N GLU A 157 6.08 0.13 16.83
CA GLU A 157 7.32 0.90 16.91
C GLU A 157 8.48 0.19 16.21
N GLY A 158 8.60 -1.12 16.39
CA GLY A 158 9.59 -1.95 15.71
C GLY A 158 9.36 -2.06 14.20
N THR A 159 8.16 -1.75 13.72
CA THR A 159 7.77 -1.91 12.30
C THR A 159 7.80 -0.59 11.55
N ILE A 160 7.20 0.47 12.08
CA ILE A 160 6.98 1.76 11.40
C ILE A 160 7.61 2.95 12.13
N GLY A 161 8.37 2.71 13.18
CA GLY A 161 9.00 3.74 14.01
C GLY A 161 8.04 4.33 15.05
N ALA A 162 8.62 4.98 16.07
CA ALA A 162 7.89 5.44 17.23
C ALA A 162 6.81 6.50 16.90
N SER A 163 7.09 7.41 15.97
CA SER A 163 6.11 8.43 15.55
C SER A 163 4.92 7.80 14.84
N GLY A 164 5.18 6.93 13.85
CA GLY A 164 4.12 6.23 13.12
C GLY A 164 3.29 5.30 14.02
N ALA A 165 3.93 4.63 14.97
CA ALA A 165 3.24 3.75 15.90
C ALA A 165 2.25 4.49 16.81
N ARG A 166 2.66 5.62 17.38
CA ARG A 166 1.77 6.43 18.25
C ARG A 166 0.56 6.96 17.51
N ASP A 167 0.78 7.47 16.30
CA ASP A 167 -0.33 7.99 15.49
C ASP A 167 -1.28 6.86 15.06
N LEU A 168 -0.74 5.73 14.62
CA LEU A 168 -1.56 4.60 14.21
C LEU A 168 -2.36 4.00 15.37
N VAL A 169 -1.81 3.97 16.59
CA VAL A 169 -2.56 3.55 17.80
C VAL A 169 -3.76 4.47 18.03
N SER A 170 -3.59 5.79 17.88
CA SER A 170 -4.72 6.73 17.98
C SER A 170 -5.82 6.44 16.95
N PHE A 171 -5.46 6.05 15.73
CA PHE A 171 -6.43 5.62 14.72
C PHE A 171 -7.10 4.28 15.05
N ILE A 172 -6.40 3.37 15.71
CA ILE A 172 -6.98 2.11 16.19
C ILE A 172 -8.04 2.40 17.27
N ASP A 173 -7.75 3.27 18.23
CA ASP A 173 -8.68 3.67 19.27
C ASP A 173 -9.94 4.33 18.69
N ILE A 174 -9.78 5.17 17.68
CA ILE A 174 -10.91 5.75 16.93
C ILE A 174 -11.72 4.66 16.25
N ALA A 175 -11.08 3.69 15.60
CA ALA A 175 -11.74 2.60 14.90
C ALA A 175 -12.58 1.73 15.85
N ASP A 176 -12.13 1.55 17.09
CA ASP A 176 -12.85 0.78 18.12
C ASP A 176 -14.12 1.48 18.63
N SER A 177 -14.20 2.78 18.46
CA SER A 177 -15.39 3.59 18.80
C SER A 177 -16.44 3.63 17.68
N LEU A 178 -16.15 3.10 16.49
CA LEU A 178 -17.06 3.13 15.35
C LEU A 178 -18.27 2.19 15.54
N PRO A 179 -19.45 2.53 14.95
CA PRO A 179 -20.59 1.62 14.93
C PRO A 179 -20.21 0.34 14.17
N ARG A 180 -20.68 -0.79 14.66
CA ARG A 180 -20.45 -2.07 14.01
C ARG A 180 -21.16 -2.12 12.66
N TRP A 181 -20.53 -2.76 11.69
CA TRP A 181 -21.09 -2.91 10.35
C TRP A 181 -22.50 -3.52 10.35
N ALA A 182 -22.72 -4.53 11.21
CA ALA A 182 -24.03 -5.16 11.36
C ALA A 182 -25.11 -4.17 11.80
N ASP A 183 -24.81 -3.31 12.76
CA ASP A 183 -25.76 -2.31 13.28
C ASP A 183 -26.11 -1.27 12.18
N ILE A 184 -25.13 -0.88 11.37
CA ILE A 184 -25.35 0.02 10.23
C ILE A 184 -26.29 -0.62 9.20
N ILE A 185 -26.08 -1.87 8.86
CA ILE A 185 -26.86 -2.56 7.83
C ILE A 185 -28.24 -2.96 8.33
N GLU A 186 -28.37 -3.28 9.62
CA GLU A 186 -29.66 -3.64 10.21
C GLU A 186 -30.57 -2.40 10.39
N LYS A 187 -29.99 -1.28 10.89
CA LYS A 187 -30.72 -0.06 11.20
C LYS A 187 -30.03 1.19 10.67
N PRO A 188 -29.95 1.38 9.34
CA PRO A 188 -29.19 2.48 8.73
C PRO A 188 -29.68 3.89 9.12
N SER A 189 -30.96 4.03 9.46
CA SER A 189 -31.55 5.30 9.93
C SER A 189 -31.22 5.64 11.37
N GLU A 190 -30.91 4.64 12.22
CA GLU A 190 -30.67 4.83 13.67
C GLU A 190 -29.17 4.78 14.02
N ALA A 191 -28.37 4.04 13.27
CA ALA A 191 -26.94 3.85 13.56
C ALA A 191 -26.21 5.22 13.68
N ASN A 192 -25.34 5.31 14.68
CA ASN A 192 -24.59 6.55 14.95
C ASN A 192 -23.69 6.94 13.79
N VAL A 193 -23.70 8.22 13.42
CA VAL A 193 -22.78 8.80 12.43
C VAL A 193 -21.68 9.55 13.17
N PRO A 194 -20.41 9.13 13.04
CA PRO A 194 -19.29 9.82 13.69
C PRO A 194 -19.15 11.26 13.20
N ALA A 195 -18.75 12.16 14.10
CA ALA A 195 -18.43 13.55 13.75
C ALA A 195 -16.94 13.77 13.44
N ASN A 196 -16.08 12.86 13.87
CA ASN A 196 -14.63 12.96 13.68
C ASN A 196 -14.24 12.59 12.23
N PRO A 197 -13.48 13.43 11.49
CA PRO A 197 -13.07 13.15 10.12
C PRO A 197 -12.27 11.85 9.96
N ALA A 198 -11.35 11.55 10.88
CA ALA A 198 -10.60 10.28 10.84
C ALA A 198 -11.52 9.08 11.00
N ALA A 199 -12.51 9.16 11.90
CA ALA A 199 -13.55 8.13 12.07
C ALA A 199 -14.35 7.91 10.78
N LEU A 200 -14.76 8.99 10.12
CA LEU A 200 -15.46 8.95 8.84
C LEU A 200 -14.60 8.29 7.74
N CYS A 201 -13.32 8.62 7.70
CA CYS A 201 -12.38 8.06 6.73
C CYS A 201 -12.19 6.54 6.94
N ILE A 202 -11.98 6.09 8.20
CA ILE A 202 -11.88 4.67 8.54
C ILE A 202 -13.17 3.95 8.14
N LEU A 203 -14.32 4.54 8.43
CA LEU A 203 -15.62 3.97 8.11
C LEU A 203 -15.82 3.83 6.59
N ALA A 204 -15.42 4.86 5.80
CA ALA A 204 -15.47 4.79 4.35
C ALA A 204 -14.65 3.63 3.79
N PHE A 205 -13.39 3.49 4.19
CA PHE A 205 -12.54 2.39 3.72
C PHE A 205 -13.05 1.02 4.19
N SER A 206 -13.55 0.93 5.44
CA SER A 206 -14.19 -0.29 5.94
C SER A 206 -15.41 -0.68 5.11
N ALA A 207 -16.24 0.31 4.74
CA ALA A 207 -17.41 0.08 3.92
C ALA A 207 -17.04 -0.36 2.50
N VAL A 208 -16.03 0.24 1.86
CA VAL A 208 -15.55 -0.20 0.54
C VAL A 208 -15.20 -1.68 0.55
N GLN A 209 -14.53 -2.16 1.59
CA GLN A 209 -14.16 -3.58 1.69
C GLN A 209 -15.38 -4.49 1.88
N ARG A 210 -16.41 -4.05 2.62
CA ARG A 210 -17.53 -4.86 3.10
C ARG A 210 -18.78 -4.82 2.23
N VAL A 211 -18.99 -3.75 1.45
CA VAL A 211 -20.20 -3.63 0.64
C VAL A 211 -20.31 -4.73 -0.41
N GLU A 212 -21.52 -5.28 -0.50
CA GLU A 212 -21.96 -6.27 -1.46
C GLU A 212 -23.28 -5.81 -2.10
N ARG A 213 -23.80 -6.54 -3.09
CA ARG A 213 -25.01 -6.15 -3.82
C ARG A 213 -26.25 -6.02 -2.96
N ASP A 214 -26.36 -6.82 -1.90
CA ASP A 214 -27.46 -6.83 -0.95
C ASP A 214 -27.35 -5.76 0.15
N THR A 215 -26.14 -5.28 0.44
CA THR A 215 -25.89 -4.30 1.50
C THR A 215 -25.69 -2.88 1.00
N ILE A 216 -25.38 -2.69 -0.28
CA ILE A 216 -25.05 -1.38 -0.84
C ILE A 216 -26.19 -0.36 -0.68
N GLY A 217 -27.45 -0.75 -0.86
CA GLY A 217 -28.60 0.15 -0.67
C GLY A 217 -28.70 0.65 0.77
N LYS A 218 -28.60 -0.25 1.76
CA LYS A 218 -28.65 0.08 3.19
C LYS A 218 -27.46 0.95 3.61
N TRP A 219 -26.27 0.67 3.05
CA TRP A 219 -25.11 1.52 3.26
C TRP A 219 -25.36 2.95 2.72
N PHE A 220 -25.98 3.11 1.55
CA PHE A 220 -26.33 4.43 1.02
C PHE A 220 -27.34 5.17 1.90
N ASP A 221 -28.33 4.47 2.46
CA ASP A 221 -29.29 5.07 3.39
C ASP A 221 -28.61 5.63 4.64
N TYR A 222 -27.63 4.90 5.18
CA TYR A 222 -26.79 5.38 6.27
C TYR A 222 -25.89 6.54 5.83
N MET A 223 -25.15 6.37 4.73
CA MET A 223 -24.14 7.31 4.24
C MET A 223 -24.72 8.69 3.90
N LYS A 224 -25.97 8.76 3.40
CA LYS A 224 -26.67 10.02 3.13
C LYS A 224 -26.85 10.91 4.35
N ARG A 225 -26.84 10.35 5.56
CA ARG A 225 -26.90 11.07 6.84
C ARG A 225 -25.56 11.66 7.25
N ALA A 226 -24.49 11.19 6.65
CA ALA A 226 -23.13 11.59 6.97
C ALA A 226 -22.70 12.81 6.12
N PRO A 227 -21.64 13.52 6.55
CA PRO A 227 -21.04 14.61 5.78
C PRO A 227 -20.66 14.21 4.36
N LYS A 228 -20.62 15.19 3.45
CA LYS A 228 -20.27 14.99 2.03
C LYS A 228 -18.88 14.39 1.82
N GLU A 229 -17.97 14.65 2.74
CA GLU A 229 -16.60 14.12 2.77
C GLU A 229 -16.62 12.59 2.83
N LEU A 230 -17.38 11.98 3.74
CA LEU A 230 -17.53 10.52 3.80
C LEU A 230 -18.09 9.97 2.48
N GLN A 231 -19.16 10.61 1.96
CA GLN A 231 -19.80 10.19 0.73
C GLN A 231 -18.82 10.19 -0.43
N SER A 232 -18.01 11.25 -0.56
CA SER A 232 -17.00 11.40 -1.61
C SER A 232 -15.87 10.38 -1.46
N VAL A 233 -15.31 10.21 -0.26
CA VAL A 233 -14.23 9.24 0.00
C VAL A 233 -14.70 7.82 -0.34
N PHE A 234 -15.89 7.43 0.10
CA PHE A 234 -16.43 6.11 -0.20
C PHE A 234 -16.64 5.91 -1.72
N CYS A 235 -17.39 6.82 -2.36
CA CYS A 235 -17.76 6.64 -3.76
C CYS A 235 -16.57 6.70 -4.72
N LEU A 236 -15.64 7.66 -4.51
CA LEU A 236 -14.43 7.77 -5.32
C LEU A 236 -13.49 6.58 -5.12
N THR A 237 -13.37 6.09 -3.89
CA THR A 237 -12.51 4.95 -3.60
C THR A 237 -13.09 3.66 -4.18
N ALA A 238 -14.38 3.40 -3.97
CA ALA A 238 -15.04 2.21 -4.49
C ALA A 238 -15.09 2.21 -6.04
N SER A 239 -15.21 3.38 -6.69
CA SER A 239 -15.19 3.47 -8.15
C SER A 239 -13.83 3.16 -8.80
N LYS A 240 -12.74 3.22 -8.03
CA LYS A 240 -11.38 2.86 -8.49
C LYS A 240 -11.10 1.36 -8.47
N ASN A 241 -11.96 0.56 -7.80
CA ASN A 241 -11.89 -0.90 -7.76
C ASN A 241 -12.96 -1.47 -8.70
N GLU A 242 -12.57 -2.28 -9.69
CA GLU A 242 -13.49 -2.74 -10.75
C GLU A 242 -14.65 -3.59 -10.22
N ASP A 243 -14.43 -4.43 -9.20
CA ASP A 243 -15.48 -5.26 -8.62
C ASP A 243 -16.45 -4.41 -7.79
N LYS A 244 -15.95 -3.49 -6.99
CA LYS A 244 -16.78 -2.56 -6.21
C LYS A 244 -17.50 -1.56 -7.10
N LYS A 245 -16.89 -1.13 -8.19
CA LYS A 245 -17.52 -0.29 -9.22
C LYS A 245 -18.77 -0.97 -9.79
N ARG A 246 -18.72 -2.26 -10.12
CA ARG A 246 -19.87 -3.02 -10.58
C ARG A 246 -21.00 -3.06 -9.54
N ILE A 247 -20.66 -3.20 -8.26
CA ILE A 247 -21.63 -3.16 -7.17
C ILE A 247 -22.27 -1.77 -7.05
N LEU A 248 -21.46 -0.70 -7.12
CA LEU A 248 -21.96 0.69 -7.09
C LEU A 248 -22.97 0.94 -8.20
N PHE A 249 -22.61 0.63 -9.44
CA PHE A 249 -23.48 0.89 -10.60
C PHE A 249 -24.75 0.03 -10.62
N SER A 250 -24.82 -1.05 -9.84
CA SER A 250 -26.06 -1.81 -9.64
C SER A 250 -27.04 -1.13 -8.67
N SER A 251 -26.59 -0.10 -7.94
CA SER A 251 -27.40 0.61 -6.95
C SER A 251 -28.04 1.88 -7.55
N GLN A 252 -29.37 1.95 -7.55
CA GLN A 252 -30.09 3.17 -7.95
C GLN A 252 -29.72 4.36 -7.08
N SER A 253 -29.47 4.13 -5.79
CA SER A 253 -29.04 5.17 -4.85
C SER A 253 -27.69 5.77 -5.24
N PHE A 254 -26.75 4.95 -5.74
CA PHE A 254 -25.47 5.45 -6.26
C PHE A 254 -25.67 6.28 -7.53
N VAL A 255 -26.47 5.79 -8.47
CA VAL A 255 -26.72 6.50 -9.73
C VAL A 255 -27.35 7.87 -9.48
N ALA A 256 -28.30 7.97 -8.55
CA ALA A 256 -28.88 9.24 -8.12
C ALA A 256 -27.82 10.17 -7.50
N TRP A 257 -27.04 9.65 -6.56
CA TRP A 257 -25.95 10.40 -5.91
C TRP A 257 -24.90 10.90 -6.92
N ALA A 258 -24.50 10.07 -7.88
CA ALA A 258 -23.50 10.43 -8.89
C ALA A 258 -24.01 11.55 -9.82
N ARG A 259 -25.31 11.57 -10.16
CA ARG A 259 -25.92 12.68 -10.92
C ARG A 259 -25.88 14.00 -10.16
N GLU A 260 -26.12 13.98 -8.86
CA GLU A 260 -26.09 15.17 -8.01
C GLU A 260 -24.66 15.68 -7.75
N ASN A 261 -23.66 14.81 -7.88
CA ASN A 261 -22.26 15.09 -7.56
C ASN A 261 -21.32 14.90 -8.75
N GLN A 262 -21.77 15.21 -9.95
CA GLN A 262 -21.00 15.04 -11.22
C GLN A 262 -19.65 15.75 -11.21
N TYR A 263 -19.52 16.83 -10.45
CA TYR A 263 -18.29 17.60 -10.31
C TYR A 263 -17.14 16.86 -9.60
N LEU A 264 -17.40 15.66 -9.05
CA LEU A 264 -16.40 14.82 -8.37
C LEU A 264 -15.74 13.78 -9.28
N PHE A 265 -16.23 13.60 -10.52
CA PHE A 265 -15.77 12.58 -11.47
C PHE A 265 -15.07 13.16 -12.68
#